data_7ec2d17717c08fae432fead4982e76b7
#
_entry.id   7ec2d17717c08fae432fead4982e76b7
#
_cell.length_a   1.000
_cell.length_b   1.000
_cell.length_c   1.000
_cell.angle_alpha   90.00
_cell.angle_beta   90.00
_cell.angle_gamma   90.00
#
_symmetry.space_group_name_H-M   'P 1'
#
loop_
_entity.id
_entity.type
_entity.pdbx_description
1 polymer ?
#
loop_
_entity_poly.entity_id
_entity_poly.type
_entity_poly.pdbx_seq_one_letter_code
_entity_poly.pdbx_strand_id
1 'polypeptide(L)'
;YIKNYVFQRPIGLFGTIRGPMPYFIFDQSDVLFVGSDLTFKREFTNKFKSSLALNYLWSNNLDNNGKLINQPPVRLENNLDFETNSFWKVNYSEISLKPSYTFRQFKAPMTITPDNLISGAAKITPETQIFDFKDAPEGYFLLDFSWKLNINDFGISLIVKNILNEKYRNYLNEMRYFADEPGRNFIINLSYNFKKKN
;
A
#
# COMPACT_ATOMS: atom_id res chain seq x y z
N TYR A 1 20.32 -10.71 2.77
CA TYR A 1 20.06 -11.98 3.42
C TYR A 1 19.68 -11.74 4.88
N ILE A 2 18.57 -12.34 5.31
CA ILE A 2 18.11 -12.29 6.70
C ILE A 2 17.94 -13.72 7.18
N LYS A 3 18.67 -14.08 8.23
CA LYS A 3 18.54 -15.37 8.91
C LYS A 3 17.38 -15.33 9.90
N ASN A 4 16.58 -16.40 9.95
CA ASN A 4 15.43 -16.53 10.84
C ASN A 4 14.43 -15.36 10.66
N TYR A 5 14.13 -14.98 9.43
CA TYR A 5 13.11 -13.97 9.13
C TYR A 5 11.75 -14.46 9.59
N VAL A 6 11.11 -13.69 10.47
CA VAL A 6 9.78 -14.02 11.02
C VAL A 6 8.70 -13.47 10.09
N PHE A 7 7.78 -14.31 9.69
CA PHE A 7 6.63 -13.93 8.87
C PHE A 7 5.37 -14.66 9.33
N GLN A 8 4.22 -14.09 9.03
CA GLN A 8 2.92 -14.70 9.30
C GLN A 8 2.46 -15.49 8.08
N ARG A 9 1.93 -16.71 8.31
CA ARG A 9 1.33 -17.51 7.25
C ARG A 9 0.06 -18.21 7.71
N PRO A 10 -0.89 -18.49 6.80
CA PRO A 10 -2.03 -19.35 7.11
C PRO A 10 -1.57 -20.80 7.27
N ILE A 11 -2.25 -21.54 8.16
CA ILE A 11 -2.06 -22.98 8.33
C ILE A 11 -3.34 -23.79 8.22
N GLY A 12 -4.49 -23.15 8.08
CA GLY A 12 -5.77 -23.84 7.98
C GLY A 12 -6.94 -22.98 8.43
N LEU A 13 -8.04 -23.65 8.73
CA LEU A 13 -9.27 -23.03 9.19
C LEU A 13 -9.57 -23.46 10.63
N PHE A 14 -10.04 -22.51 11.42
CA PHE A 14 -10.56 -22.75 12.75
C PHE A 14 -12.09 -22.64 12.73
N GLY A 15 -12.79 -23.67 13.23
CA GLY A 15 -14.24 -23.67 13.30
C GLY A 15 -14.75 -22.74 14.41
N THR A 16 -15.61 -21.80 14.07
CA THR A 16 -16.29 -20.90 15.00
C THR A 16 -17.80 -20.99 14.84
N ILE A 17 -18.55 -20.45 15.79
CA ILE A 17 -20.03 -20.35 15.69
C ILE A 17 -20.50 -19.51 14.49
N ARG A 18 -19.60 -18.71 13.90
CA ARG A 18 -19.86 -17.88 12.70
C ARG A 18 -19.35 -18.53 11.41
N GLY A 19 -18.91 -19.80 11.49
CA GLY A 19 -18.31 -20.53 10.37
C GLY A 19 -16.79 -20.64 10.47
N PRO A 20 -16.15 -21.23 9.44
CA PRO A 20 -14.71 -21.40 9.40
C PRO A 20 -14.00 -20.04 9.23
N MET A 21 -13.00 -19.81 10.07
CA MET A 21 -12.17 -18.61 10.05
C MET A 21 -10.72 -18.95 9.73
N PRO A 22 -10.01 -18.13 8.93
CA PRO A 22 -8.58 -18.28 8.68
C PRO A 22 -7.78 -18.33 9.98
N TYR A 23 -6.86 -19.30 10.05
CA TYR A 23 -5.93 -19.43 11.17
C TYR A 23 -4.51 -19.22 10.70
N PHE A 24 -3.78 -18.31 11.37
CA PHE A 24 -2.42 -17.89 11.04
C PHE A 24 -1.47 -18.21 12.18
N ILE A 25 -0.22 -18.48 11.83
CA ILE A 25 0.89 -18.60 12.79
C ILE A 25 2.04 -17.70 12.35
N PHE A 26 2.94 -17.40 13.30
CA PHE A 26 4.26 -16.89 12.98
C PHE A 26 5.22 -18.05 12.73
N ASP A 27 5.98 -17.94 11.65
CA ASP A 27 6.96 -18.92 11.23
C ASP A 27 8.29 -18.22 10.94
N GLN A 28 9.37 -18.97 10.80
CA GLN A 28 10.70 -18.45 10.53
C GLN A 28 11.32 -19.19 9.34
N SER A 29 12.07 -18.44 8.53
CA SER A 29 12.85 -18.98 7.42
C SER A 29 14.05 -18.09 7.12
N ASP A 30 15.05 -18.67 6.51
CA ASP A 30 16.15 -17.90 5.91
C ASP A 30 15.67 -17.28 4.59
N VAL A 31 15.84 -15.97 4.43
CA VAL A 31 15.28 -15.22 3.30
C VAL A 31 16.32 -14.31 2.68
N LEU A 32 16.33 -14.30 1.35
CA LEU A 32 17.05 -13.31 0.55
C LEU A 32 16.07 -12.26 0.04
N PHE A 33 16.36 -10.99 0.36
CA PHE A 33 15.67 -9.84 -0.19
C PHE A 33 16.59 -9.08 -1.14
N VAL A 34 16.04 -8.68 -2.28
CA VAL A 34 16.69 -7.79 -3.24
C VAL A 34 15.67 -6.73 -3.65
N GLY A 35 15.99 -5.47 -3.42
CA GLY A 35 15.07 -4.38 -3.69
C GLY A 35 15.75 -3.14 -4.22
N SER A 36 14.95 -2.25 -4.78
CA SER A 36 15.39 -0.95 -5.26
C SER A 36 14.26 0.07 -5.09
N ASP A 37 14.62 1.21 -4.51
CA ASP A 37 13.80 2.40 -4.42
C ASP A 37 14.44 3.49 -5.28
N LEU A 38 13.83 3.78 -6.42
CA LEU A 38 14.30 4.79 -7.36
C LEU A 38 13.41 6.00 -7.29
N THR A 39 14.01 7.18 -7.13
CA THR A 39 13.28 8.45 -7.16
C THR A 39 13.95 9.40 -8.14
N PHE A 40 13.17 9.86 -9.10
CA PHE A 40 13.57 10.87 -10.08
C PHE A 40 12.78 12.15 -9.86
N LYS A 41 13.46 13.23 -9.50
CA LYS A 41 12.87 14.55 -9.28
C LYS A 41 13.26 15.50 -10.40
N ARG A 42 12.28 16.26 -10.91
CA ARG A 42 12.51 17.29 -11.92
C ARG A 42 11.70 18.53 -11.62
N GLU A 43 12.35 19.66 -11.65
CA GLU A 43 11.73 20.98 -11.66
C GLU A 43 11.64 21.45 -13.11
N PHE A 44 10.41 21.54 -13.64
CA PHE A 44 10.18 22.02 -15.00
C PHE A 44 10.16 23.55 -15.05
N THR A 45 9.65 24.15 -13.97
CA THR A 45 9.65 25.60 -13.75
C THR A 45 9.77 25.86 -12.25
N ASN A 46 9.99 27.12 -11.86
CA ASN A 46 9.99 27.53 -10.45
C ASN A 46 8.65 27.23 -9.71
N LYS A 47 7.60 26.89 -10.46
CA LYS A 47 6.25 26.63 -9.94
C LYS A 47 5.78 25.20 -10.14
N PHE A 48 6.41 24.44 -11.04
CA PHE A 48 5.97 23.10 -11.39
C PHE A 48 7.10 22.09 -11.21
N LYS A 49 6.86 21.14 -10.33
CA LYS A 49 7.79 20.06 -9.97
C LYS A 49 7.14 18.70 -10.14
N SER A 50 7.94 17.71 -10.47
CA SER A 50 7.51 16.31 -10.53
C SER A 50 8.52 15.43 -9.79
N SER A 51 7.99 14.45 -9.05
CA SER A 51 8.78 13.44 -8.36
C SER A 51 8.21 12.06 -8.67
N LEU A 52 8.89 11.34 -9.57
CA LEU A 52 8.54 9.95 -9.93
C LEU A 52 9.29 9.00 -9.02
N ALA A 53 8.58 8.06 -8.40
CA ALA A 53 9.15 7.03 -7.54
C ALA A 53 8.73 5.63 -8.00
N LEU A 54 9.68 4.71 -8.04
CA LEU A 54 9.48 3.29 -8.31
C LEU A 54 10.03 2.49 -7.13
N ASN A 55 9.17 1.67 -6.52
CA ASN A 55 9.54 0.76 -5.46
C ASN A 55 9.44 -0.67 -5.97
N TYR A 56 10.51 -1.44 -5.81
CA TYR A 56 10.60 -2.83 -6.20
C TYR A 56 11.23 -3.66 -5.09
N LEU A 57 10.58 -4.75 -4.71
CA LEU A 57 11.15 -5.74 -3.79
C LEU A 57 10.93 -7.15 -4.36
N TRP A 58 12.00 -7.89 -4.45
CA TRP A 58 12.00 -9.31 -4.72
C TRP A 58 12.45 -10.05 -3.45
N SER A 59 11.78 -11.15 -3.14
CA SER A 59 12.11 -11.99 -1.99
C SER A 59 12.24 -13.45 -2.41
N ASN A 60 13.09 -14.19 -1.75
CA ASN A 60 13.23 -15.63 -1.92
C ASN A 60 13.38 -16.29 -0.57
N ASN A 61 12.40 -17.11 -0.21
CA ASN A 61 12.47 -18.00 0.95
C ASN A 61 13.38 -19.19 0.59
N LEU A 62 14.46 -19.36 1.32
CA LEU A 62 15.48 -20.37 1.01
C LEU A 62 15.10 -21.76 1.52
N ASP A 63 14.20 -21.84 2.51
CA ASP A 63 13.78 -23.10 3.13
C ASP A 63 12.51 -23.68 2.49
N ASN A 64 11.66 -22.83 1.87
CA ASN A 64 10.30 -23.17 1.44
C ASN A 64 9.98 -22.75 0.00
N ASN A 65 10.67 -23.28 -1.00
CA ASN A 65 10.37 -23.08 -2.43
C ASN A 65 10.26 -21.63 -2.90
N GLY A 66 10.94 -20.72 -2.24
CA GLY A 66 11.13 -19.35 -2.70
C GLY A 66 9.98 -18.38 -2.49
N LYS A 67 8.83 -18.79 -1.93
CA LYS A 67 7.66 -17.91 -1.78
C LYS A 67 7.50 -17.40 -0.34
N LEU A 68 7.01 -16.17 -0.23
CA LEU A 68 6.60 -15.54 1.02
C LEU A 68 5.25 -14.88 0.81
N ILE A 69 4.42 -14.90 1.85
CA ILE A 69 3.16 -14.15 1.88
C ILE A 69 3.41 -12.69 2.30
N ASN A 70 2.50 -11.80 1.93
CA ASN A 70 2.50 -10.38 2.32
C ASN A 70 3.79 -9.62 1.94
N GLN A 71 4.33 -9.92 0.76
CA GLN A 71 5.45 -9.15 0.21
C GLN A 71 4.92 -7.96 -0.62
N PRO A 72 5.51 -6.77 -0.50
CA PRO A 72 5.02 -5.59 -1.21
C PRO A 72 5.10 -5.79 -2.73
N PRO A 73 4.01 -5.51 -3.46
CA PRO A 73 4.02 -5.48 -4.91
C PRO A 73 4.82 -4.28 -5.43
N VAL A 74 5.21 -4.35 -6.69
CA VAL A 74 5.83 -3.21 -7.38
C VAL A 74 4.87 -2.03 -7.38
N ARG A 75 5.38 -0.85 -7.07
CA ARG A 75 4.60 0.39 -7.04
C ARG A 75 5.31 1.50 -7.78
N LEU A 76 4.57 2.16 -8.66
CA LEU A 76 4.97 3.37 -9.36
C LEU A 76 4.10 4.51 -8.88
N GLU A 77 4.70 5.62 -8.48
CA GLU A 77 3.96 6.83 -8.11
C GLU A 77 4.63 8.08 -8.65
N ASN A 78 3.84 9.07 -8.98
CA ASN A 78 4.33 10.38 -9.34
C ASN A 78 3.65 11.45 -8.49
N ASN A 79 4.41 12.40 -7.99
CA ASN A 79 3.88 13.58 -7.33
C ASN A 79 4.10 14.78 -8.23
N LEU A 80 3.01 15.42 -8.63
CA LEU A 80 2.99 16.61 -9.49
C LEU A 80 2.59 17.80 -8.64
N ASP A 81 3.54 18.68 -8.34
CA ASP A 81 3.34 19.82 -7.47
C ASP A 81 3.34 21.11 -8.30
N PHE A 82 2.29 21.91 -8.11
CA PHE A 82 2.17 23.24 -8.66
C PHE A 82 2.09 24.28 -7.54
N GLU A 83 3.11 25.09 -7.44
CA GLU A 83 3.22 26.15 -6.44
C GLU A 83 2.85 27.51 -7.04
N THR A 84 2.07 28.28 -6.31
CA THR A 84 1.76 29.67 -6.67
C THR A 84 2.21 30.60 -5.55
N ASN A 85 3.02 31.56 -5.92
CA ASN A 85 3.44 32.60 -4.99
C ASN A 85 2.24 33.49 -4.63
N SER A 86 2.45 34.33 -3.63
CA SER A 86 1.49 35.24 -3.07
C SER A 86 0.59 35.90 -4.13
N PHE A 87 -0.71 35.82 -3.96
CA PHE A 87 -1.72 36.54 -4.70
C PHE A 87 -2.85 36.99 -3.74
N TRP A 88 -3.29 38.26 -3.89
CA TRP A 88 -4.26 38.87 -3.01
C TRP A 88 -3.87 38.73 -1.51
N LYS A 89 -4.64 37.99 -0.68
CA LYS A 89 -4.33 37.71 0.75
C LYS A 89 -3.67 36.38 0.97
N VAL A 90 -3.44 35.59 -0.08
CA VAL A 90 -2.82 34.26 -0.01
C VAL A 90 -1.31 34.42 -0.10
N ASN A 91 -0.59 34.00 0.93
CA ASN A 91 0.87 34.05 0.96
C ASN A 91 1.51 32.91 0.17
N TYR A 92 0.86 31.76 0.16
CA TYR A 92 1.33 30.54 -0.50
C TYR A 92 0.16 29.64 -0.87
N SER A 93 0.21 29.05 -2.05
CA SER A 93 -0.72 28.03 -2.49
C SER A 93 0.03 26.92 -3.21
N GLU A 94 -0.25 25.66 -2.86
CA GLU A 94 0.30 24.48 -3.49
C GLU A 94 -0.83 23.52 -3.85
N ILE A 95 -0.89 23.14 -5.11
CA ILE A 95 -1.77 22.08 -5.61
C ILE A 95 -0.90 20.90 -5.97
N SER A 96 -1.23 19.71 -5.46
CA SER A 96 -0.54 18.48 -5.78
C SER A 96 -1.51 17.44 -6.31
N LEU A 97 -1.09 16.73 -7.37
CA LEU A 97 -1.73 15.52 -7.88
C LEU A 97 -0.77 14.36 -7.73
N LYS A 98 -1.25 13.27 -7.17
CA LYS A 98 -0.45 12.07 -6.93
C LYS A 98 -1.10 10.85 -7.58
N PRO A 99 -0.91 10.61 -8.90
CA PRO A 99 -1.21 9.34 -9.53
C PRO A 99 -0.26 8.25 -9.00
N SER A 100 -0.80 7.08 -8.72
CA SER A 100 -0.02 5.92 -8.34
C SER A 100 -0.62 4.64 -8.92
N TYR A 101 0.24 3.70 -9.31
CA TYR A 101 -0.16 2.39 -9.76
C TYR A 101 0.56 1.32 -8.95
N THR A 102 -0.21 0.45 -8.33
CA THR A 102 0.28 -0.74 -7.63
C THR A 102 0.02 -1.94 -8.51
N PHE A 103 1.08 -2.66 -8.88
CA PHE A 103 0.96 -3.86 -9.69
C PHE A 103 0.42 -5.03 -8.86
N ARG A 104 -0.15 -6.03 -9.53
CA ARG A 104 -0.44 -7.30 -8.89
C ARG A 104 0.86 -7.94 -8.38
N GLN A 105 0.85 -8.56 -7.20
CA GLN A 105 2.02 -9.29 -6.71
C GLN A 105 2.25 -10.55 -7.57
N PHE A 106 3.32 -10.54 -8.36
CA PHE A 106 3.64 -11.61 -9.32
C PHE A 106 4.26 -12.85 -8.65
N LYS A 107 4.78 -12.72 -7.43
CA LYS A 107 5.42 -13.80 -6.67
C LYS A 107 4.58 -14.26 -5.47
N ALA A 108 3.27 -14.05 -5.52
CA ALA A 108 2.37 -14.52 -4.48
C ALA A 108 2.44 -16.06 -4.35
N PRO A 109 2.24 -16.63 -3.14
CA PRO A 109 2.07 -18.05 -2.94
C PRO A 109 0.87 -18.58 -3.74
N MET A 110 0.79 -19.91 -3.83
CA MET A 110 -0.39 -20.57 -4.38
C MET A 110 -1.61 -20.29 -3.51
N THR A 111 -2.79 -20.28 -4.14
CA THR A 111 -4.05 -20.12 -3.42
C THR A 111 -4.64 -21.47 -3.04
N ILE A 112 -4.97 -21.63 -1.76
CA ILE A 112 -5.79 -22.72 -1.24
C ILE A 112 -7.00 -22.09 -0.56
N THR A 113 -8.14 -22.11 -1.22
CA THR A 113 -9.35 -21.48 -0.69
C THR A 113 -9.90 -22.26 0.52
N PRO A 114 -10.65 -21.60 1.43
CA PRO A 114 -11.35 -22.28 2.52
C PRO A 114 -12.19 -23.46 2.04
N ASP A 115 -12.90 -23.31 0.93
CA ASP A 115 -13.75 -24.37 0.36
C ASP A 115 -12.93 -25.59 -0.08
N ASN A 116 -11.73 -25.40 -0.63
CA ASN A 116 -10.84 -26.48 -1.00
C ASN A 116 -10.34 -27.28 0.22
N LEU A 117 -10.12 -26.61 1.35
CA LEU A 117 -9.75 -27.28 2.59
C LEU A 117 -10.91 -28.04 3.23
N ILE A 118 -12.11 -27.45 3.24
CA ILE A 118 -13.31 -28.06 3.81
C ILE A 118 -13.73 -29.28 3.00
N SER A 119 -13.71 -29.19 1.68
CA SER A 119 -14.08 -30.31 0.79
C SER A 119 -13.02 -31.40 0.69
N GLY A 120 -11.81 -31.15 1.21
CA GLY A 120 -10.67 -32.06 1.05
C GLY A 120 -10.06 -32.05 -0.37
N ALA A 121 -10.49 -31.13 -1.24
CA ALA A 121 -9.94 -30.98 -2.59
C ALA A 121 -8.47 -30.55 -2.58
N ALA A 122 -8.04 -29.85 -1.53
CA ALA A 122 -6.64 -29.54 -1.29
C ALA A 122 -6.20 -29.99 0.11
N LYS A 123 -4.94 -30.39 0.21
CA LYS A 123 -4.29 -30.72 1.49
C LYS A 123 -3.04 -29.86 1.66
N ILE A 124 -2.76 -29.47 2.89
CA ILE A 124 -1.53 -28.79 3.21
C ILE A 124 -0.43 -29.84 3.38
N THR A 125 0.55 -29.82 2.49
CA THR A 125 1.74 -30.68 2.49
C THR A 125 2.99 -29.81 2.72
N PRO A 126 4.17 -30.42 2.95
CA PRO A 126 5.41 -29.66 3.05
C PRO A 126 5.67 -28.73 1.84
N GLU A 127 5.27 -29.16 0.64
CA GLU A 127 5.45 -28.37 -0.60
C GLU A 127 4.44 -27.25 -0.72
N THR A 128 3.26 -27.38 -0.09
CA THR A 128 2.16 -26.39 -0.15
C THR A 128 1.99 -25.62 1.15
N GLN A 129 2.91 -25.74 2.10
CA GLN A 129 2.76 -25.10 3.43
C GLN A 129 2.77 -23.56 3.39
N ILE A 130 3.37 -22.97 2.35
CA ILE A 130 3.28 -21.52 2.10
C ILE A 130 2.23 -21.29 1.02
N PHE A 131 1.03 -20.96 1.45
CA PHE A 131 -0.13 -20.66 0.60
C PHE A 131 -0.85 -19.41 1.08
N ASP A 132 -1.81 -18.94 0.30
CA ASP A 132 -2.72 -17.86 0.67
C ASP A 132 -4.18 -18.34 0.54
N PHE A 133 -5.12 -17.76 1.26
CA PHE A 133 -6.54 -18.10 1.14
C PHE A 133 -7.22 -17.48 -0.07
N LYS A 134 -6.64 -16.40 -0.64
CA LYS A 134 -7.12 -15.73 -1.85
C LYS A 134 -5.95 -15.38 -2.76
N ASP A 135 -6.24 -15.31 -4.03
CA ASP A 135 -5.30 -14.79 -5.02
C ASP A 135 -4.85 -13.37 -4.67
N ALA A 136 -3.62 -13.06 -5.06
CA ALA A 136 -3.16 -11.69 -4.97
C ALA A 136 -4.13 -10.77 -5.74
N PRO A 137 -4.57 -9.67 -5.13
CA PRO A 137 -5.45 -8.72 -5.80
C PRO A 137 -4.88 -8.24 -7.13
N GLU A 138 -5.76 -7.89 -8.06
CA GLU A 138 -5.35 -7.23 -9.31
C GLU A 138 -4.65 -5.90 -9.03
N GLY A 139 -3.84 -5.45 -9.98
CA GLY A 139 -3.23 -4.13 -9.91
C GLY A 139 -4.29 -3.04 -9.96
N TYR A 140 -4.03 -1.92 -9.31
CA TYR A 140 -4.97 -0.81 -9.20
C TYR A 140 -4.28 0.55 -9.35
N PHE A 141 -5.06 1.51 -9.83
CA PHE A 141 -4.63 2.89 -10.02
C PHE A 141 -5.35 3.80 -9.02
N LEU A 142 -4.60 4.63 -8.30
CA LEU A 142 -5.15 5.64 -7.41
C LEU A 142 -4.69 7.03 -7.84
N LEU A 143 -5.58 8.00 -7.67
CA LEU A 143 -5.29 9.40 -7.86
C LEU A 143 -5.67 10.16 -6.60
N ASP A 144 -4.68 10.77 -5.96
CA ASP A 144 -4.88 11.64 -4.81
C ASP A 144 -4.68 13.10 -5.22
N PHE A 145 -5.39 13.99 -4.56
CA PHE A 145 -5.29 15.44 -4.72
C PHE A 145 -5.03 16.09 -3.37
N SER A 146 -4.21 17.10 -3.36
CA SER A 146 -4.10 17.99 -2.21
C SER A 146 -3.99 19.46 -2.63
N TRP A 147 -4.59 20.31 -1.83
CA TRP A 147 -4.51 21.75 -1.97
C TRP A 147 -4.18 22.37 -0.61
N LYS A 148 -3.03 23.07 -0.54
CA LYS A 148 -2.57 23.77 0.65
C LYS A 148 -2.61 25.25 0.39
N LEU A 149 -3.10 26.00 1.37
CA LEU A 149 -3.20 27.45 1.36
C LEU A 149 -2.65 28.03 2.66
N ASN A 150 -1.84 29.09 2.56
CA ASN A 150 -1.45 29.90 3.70
C ASN A 150 -1.97 31.33 3.51
N ILE A 151 -2.80 31.79 4.45
CA ILE A 151 -3.39 33.12 4.47
C ILE A 151 -2.96 33.78 5.78
N ASN A 152 -1.96 34.65 5.74
CA ASN A 152 -1.34 35.24 6.92
C ASN A 152 -0.85 34.14 7.89
N ASP A 153 -1.44 34.06 9.06
CA ASP A 153 -1.07 33.09 10.11
C ASP A 153 -1.95 31.81 10.07
N PHE A 154 -2.91 31.73 9.13
CA PHE A 154 -3.76 30.57 8.92
C PHE A 154 -3.24 29.67 7.81
N GLY A 155 -3.18 28.36 8.08
CA GLY A 155 -2.95 27.32 7.09
C GLY A 155 -4.21 26.47 6.92
N ILE A 156 -4.57 26.20 5.67
CA ILE A 156 -5.68 25.34 5.27
C ILE A 156 -5.14 24.27 4.33
N SER A 157 -5.46 23.01 4.56
CA SER A 157 -5.12 21.91 3.65
C SER A 157 -6.36 21.07 3.40
N LEU A 158 -6.73 20.93 2.12
CA LEU A 158 -7.74 19.98 1.65
C LEU A 158 -7.02 18.82 0.98
N ILE A 159 -7.32 17.59 1.40
CA ILE A 159 -6.77 16.38 0.77
C ILE A 159 -7.95 15.50 0.36
N VAL A 160 -7.94 15.05 -0.88
CA VAL A 160 -8.89 14.07 -1.40
C VAL A 160 -8.10 12.84 -1.84
N LYS A 161 -8.24 11.76 -1.09
CA LYS A 161 -7.62 10.47 -1.44
C LYS A 161 -8.57 9.67 -2.31
N ASN A 162 -7.97 8.91 -3.27
CA ASN A 162 -8.72 8.06 -4.17
C ASN A 162 -9.87 8.81 -4.87
N ILE A 163 -9.56 9.90 -5.58
CA ILE A 163 -10.56 10.77 -6.25
C ILE A 163 -11.47 9.96 -7.17
N LEU A 164 -10.92 8.96 -7.86
CA LEU A 164 -11.64 8.13 -8.82
C LEU A 164 -12.62 7.16 -8.16
N ASN A 165 -12.55 7.06 -6.82
CA ASN A 165 -13.34 6.11 -6.02
C ASN A 165 -13.13 4.66 -6.48
N GLU A 166 -11.88 4.32 -6.83
CA GLU A 166 -11.50 2.97 -7.24
C GLU A 166 -11.77 1.98 -6.10
N LYS A 167 -12.32 0.82 -6.43
CA LYS A 167 -12.50 -0.30 -5.50
C LYS A 167 -11.29 -1.21 -5.62
N TYR A 168 -10.52 -1.31 -4.57
CA TYR A 168 -9.28 -2.09 -4.60
C TYR A 168 -9.04 -2.81 -3.27
N ARG A 169 -8.15 -3.77 -3.30
CA ARG A 169 -7.63 -4.47 -2.13
C ARG A 169 -6.11 -4.36 -2.09
N ASN A 170 -5.58 -3.96 -0.96
CA ASN A 170 -4.13 -3.92 -0.78
C ASN A 170 -3.63 -5.31 -0.38
N TYR A 171 -2.67 -5.84 -1.12
CA TYR A 171 -2.10 -7.16 -0.85
C TYR A 171 -1.47 -7.28 0.55
N LEU A 172 -0.96 -6.17 1.11
CA LEU A 172 -0.37 -6.14 2.45
C LEU A 172 -1.39 -6.02 3.59
N ASN A 173 -2.65 -5.73 3.27
CA ASN A 173 -3.70 -5.61 4.26
C ASN A 173 -4.42 -6.95 4.43
N GLU A 174 -4.37 -7.54 5.62
CA GLU A 174 -5.05 -8.81 5.91
C GLU A 174 -6.59 -8.69 5.84
N MET A 175 -7.14 -7.48 5.98
CA MET A 175 -8.58 -7.26 5.75
C MET A 175 -9.01 -7.51 4.31
N ARG A 176 -8.06 -7.63 3.35
CA ARG A 176 -8.33 -8.00 1.95
C ARG A 176 -9.12 -9.30 1.77
N TYR A 177 -9.08 -10.17 2.75
CA TYR A 177 -9.88 -11.40 2.72
C TYR A 177 -11.38 -11.11 2.83
N PHE A 178 -11.76 -10.00 3.46
CA PHE A 178 -13.13 -9.69 3.86
C PHE A 178 -13.70 -8.43 3.20
N ALA A 179 -12.90 -7.38 3.05
CA ALA A 179 -13.37 -6.07 2.61
C ALA A 179 -12.39 -5.40 1.64
N ASP A 180 -12.94 -4.49 0.84
CA ASP A 180 -12.16 -3.58 0.02
C ASP A 180 -11.59 -2.45 0.89
N GLU A 181 -10.55 -1.80 0.42
CA GLU A 181 -9.98 -0.60 1.06
C GLU A 181 -10.99 0.57 1.02
N PRO A 182 -10.82 1.58 1.88
CA PRO A 182 -11.66 2.76 1.85
C PRO A 182 -11.68 3.40 0.47
N GLY A 183 -12.87 3.77 0.00
CA GLY A 183 -13.05 4.53 -1.23
C GLY A 183 -12.55 5.96 -1.11
N ARG A 184 -13.19 6.90 -1.81
CA ARG A 184 -12.85 8.33 -1.75
C ARG A 184 -12.95 8.86 -0.33
N ASN A 185 -11.89 9.55 0.11
CA ASN A 185 -11.80 10.13 1.45
C ASN A 185 -11.41 11.61 1.39
N PHE A 186 -12.10 12.45 2.17
CA PHE A 186 -11.85 13.89 2.27
C PHE A 186 -11.25 14.21 3.63
N ILE A 187 -10.14 14.96 3.64
CA ILE A 187 -9.45 15.38 4.85
C ILE A 187 -9.25 16.89 4.77
N ILE A 188 -9.67 17.60 5.82
CA ILE A 188 -9.45 19.03 5.97
C ILE A 188 -8.57 19.23 7.19
N ASN A 189 -7.45 19.91 7.03
CA ASN A 189 -6.59 20.33 8.12
C ASN A 189 -6.59 21.84 8.22
N LEU A 190 -6.73 22.34 9.44
CA LEU A 190 -6.64 23.76 9.76
C LEU A 190 -5.49 23.98 10.74
N SER A 191 -4.66 24.97 10.49
CA SER A 191 -3.57 25.34 11.38
C SER A 191 -3.53 26.85 11.59
N TYR A 192 -3.06 27.28 12.77
CA TYR A 192 -2.86 28.68 13.10
C TYR A 192 -1.50 28.86 13.78
N ASN A 193 -0.71 29.80 13.29
CA ASN A 193 0.61 30.13 13.83
C ASN A 193 0.51 31.30 14.81
N PHE A 194 0.65 31.02 16.11
CA PHE A 194 0.70 32.05 17.14
C PHE A 194 2.07 32.73 17.11
N LYS A 195 2.15 33.97 16.60
CA LYS A 195 3.37 34.79 16.72
C LYS A 195 3.41 35.42 18.10
N LYS A 196 4.46 35.11 18.89
CA LYS A 196 4.74 35.87 20.11
C LYS A 196 5.14 37.30 19.68
N LYS A 197 4.33 38.31 20.03
CA LYS A 197 4.77 39.71 19.94
C LYS A 197 5.91 39.88 20.94
N ASN A 198 7.12 40.08 20.44
CA ASN A 198 8.23 40.61 21.25
C ASN A 198 8.00 42.09 21.54
#